data_33b422ac069aa358e3c0f334207cc188
#
_entry.id   33b422ac069aa358e3c0f334207cc188
#
_cell.length_a   1.000
_cell.length_b   1.000
_cell.length_c   1.000
_cell.angle_alpha   90.00
_cell.angle_beta   90.00
_cell.angle_gamma   90.00
#
_symmetry.space_group_name_H-M   'P 1'
#
loop_
_entity.id
_entity.type
_entity.pdbx_description
1 polymer ?
#
loop_
_entity_poly.entity_id
_entity_poly.type
_entity_poly.pdbx_seq_one_letter_code
_entity_poly.pdbx_strand_id
1 'polypeptide(L)'
;VYKRQHDRYLKKIESDPKLYGNVKMTVFDAGKEILSVENESVDAVLTFRNVHGWIRSNSESNAFALFYKALKPGGVLGLVQHRAKPGVSVESMGKTGYVSQEYVVGLAKKAGFVLEASSEINANALDTKDHPKGVWTLPPVLRLGDENRAFYTSIGESDRMTLRFRKPQI
;
A
#
# COMPACT_ATOMS: atom_id res chain seq x y z
N VAL A 1 -2.37 19.19 -7.93
CA VAL A 1 -3.19 17.99 -7.82
C VAL A 1 -3.44 17.65 -6.35
N TYR A 2 -2.40 17.52 -5.52
CA TYR A 2 -2.54 17.14 -4.10
C TYR A 2 -3.35 18.13 -3.26
N LYS A 3 -3.15 19.44 -3.40
CA LYS A 3 -3.93 20.47 -2.68
C LYS A 3 -5.43 20.32 -2.95
N ARG A 4 -5.81 20.14 -4.23
CA ARG A 4 -7.21 19.99 -4.64
C ARG A 4 -7.88 18.72 -4.10
N GLN A 5 -7.13 17.60 -3.99
CA GLN A 5 -7.62 16.37 -3.37
C GLN A 5 -7.79 16.53 -1.86
N HIS A 6 -6.84 17.15 -1.19
CA HIS A 6 -6.89 17.46 0.23
C HIS A 6 -8.11 18.30 0.57
N ASP A 7 -8.34 19.42 -0.15
CA ASP A 7 -9.48 20.32 0.07
C ASP A 7 -10.83 19.61 -0.13
N ARG A 8 -10.92 18.73 -1.15
CA ARG A 8 -12.13 17.90 -1.37
C ARG A 8 -12.38 16.90 -0.24
N TYR A 9 -11.32 16.32 0.30
CA TYR A 9 -11.42 15.37 1.40
C TYR A 9 -11.84 16.06 2.69
N LEU A 10 -11.27 17.22 3.02
CA LEU A 10 -11.69 18.05 4.16
C LEU A 10 -13.18 18.40 4.07
N LYS A 11 -13.64 18.92 2.94
CA LYS A 11 -15.05 19.21 2.73
C LYS A 11 -15.95 18.00 2.94
N LYS A 12 -15.50 16.80 2.53
CA LYS A 12 -16.26 15.58 2.76
C LYS A 12 -16.35 15.23 4.24
N ILE A 13 -15.26 15.36 5.00
CA ILE A 13 -15.25 15.10 6.45
C ILE A 13 -16.20 16.08 7.17
N GLU A 14 -16.14 17.36 6.80
CA GLU A 14 -16.97 18.42 7.38
C GLU A 14 -18.46 18.27 7.05
N SER A 15 -18.80 17.64 5.91
CA SER A 15 -20.18 17.52 5.45
C SER A 15 -21.05 16.55 6.27
N ASP A 16 -20.47 15.63 7.02
CA ASP A 16 -21.20 14.69 7.87
C ASP A 16 -20.44 14.41 9.18
N PRO A 17 -20.61 15.28 10.20
CA PRO A 17 -19.95 15.12 11.49
C PRO A 17 -20.36 13.84 12.24
N LYS A 18 -21.54 13.29 11.99
CA LYS A 18 -21.97 12.02 12.61
C LYS A 18 -21.13 10.85 12.10
N LEU A 19 -20.82 10.84 10.81
CA LEU A 19 -20.03 9.77 10.19
C LEU A 19 -18.53 9.99 10.35
N TYR A 20 -18.06 11.22 10.19
CA TYR A 20 -16.63 11.56 10.10
C TYR A 20 -16.08 12.32 11.32
N GLY A 21 -16.88 12.59 12.36
CA GLY A 21 -16.47 13.46 13.47
C GLY A 21 -15.22 12.98 14.24
N ASN A 22 -14.89 11.68 14.17
CA ASN A 22 -13.69 11.11 14.76
C ASN A 22 -12.49 11.06 13.81
N VAL A 23 -12.65 11.49 12.53
CA VAL A 23 -11.56 11.47 11.54
C VAL A 23 -10.62 12.65 11.80
N LYS A 24 -9.36 12.35 12.05
CA LYS A 24 -8.28 13.36 12.17
C LYS A 24 -7.36 13.26 10.98
N MET A 25 -7.13 14.40 10.32
CA MET A 25 -6.15 14.48 9.24
C MET A 25 -4.74 14.56 9.79
N THR A 26 -3.84 13.76 9.25
CA THR A 26 -2.42 13.75 9.57
C THR A 26 -1.59 13.85 8.31
N VAL A 27 -0.32 14.25 8.44
CA VAL A 27 0.63 14.33 7.34
C VAL A 27 1.53 13.10 7.36
N PHE A 28 1.69 12.47 6.20
CA PHE A 28 2.64 11.39 5.98
C PHE A 28 3.49 11.69 4.73
N ASP A 29 4.81 11.75 4.92
CA ASP A 29 5.79 11.90 3.85
C ASP A 29 7.02 11.03 4.17
N ALA A 30 7.07 9.84 3.58
CA ALA A 30 8.16 8.89 3.83
C ALA A 30 9.51 9.42 3.33
N GLY A 31 9.53 10.22 2.26
CA GLY A 31 10.76 10.81 1.72
C GLY A 31 11.40 11.84 2.65
N LYS A 32 10.57 12.51 3.46
CA LYS A 32 11.02 13.48 4.47
C LYS A 32 11.02 12.91 5.89
N GLU A 33 10.71 11.64 6.05
CA GLU A 33 10.58 10.97 7.35
C GLU A 33 9.56 11.64 8.28
N ILE A 34 8.46 12.15 7.70
CA ILE A 34 7.39 12.83 8.44
C ILE A 34 6.17 11.91 8.59
N LEU A 35 5.73 11.73 9.82
CA LEU A 35 4.41 11.22 10.16
C LEU A 35 3.90 12.01 11.37
N SER A 36 2.90 12.88 11.18
CA SER A 36 2.34 13.73 12.23
C SER A 36 1.35 12.98 13.12
N VAL A 37 1.82 11.86 13.67
CA VAL A 37 1.16 11.01 14.66
C VAL A 37 2.18 10.78 15.77
N GLU A 38 1.74 10.82 17.02
CA GLU A 38 2.60 10.52 18.16
C GLU A 38 3.13 9.08 18.10
N ASN A 39 4.33 8.87 18.61
CA ASN A 39 4.89 7.53 18.71
C ASN A 39 4.01 6.67 19.63
N GLU A 40 3.85 5.40 19.28
CA GLU A 40 3.11 4.41 20.09
C GLU A 40 1.70 4.85 20.46
N SER A 41 1.02 5.57 19.56
CA SER A 41 -0.31 6.14 19.81
C SER A 41 -1.44 5.41 19.08
N VAL A 42 -1.13 4.62 18.05
CA VAL A 42 -2.16 3.94 17.24
C VAL A 42 -2.15 2.43 17.42
N ASP A 43 -3.31 1.82 17.37
CA ASP A 43 -3.47 0.36 17.50
C ASP A 43 -3.26 -0.37 16.17
N ALA A 44 -3.54 0.31 15.05
CA ALA A 44 -3.37 -0.24 13.72
C ALA A 44 -2.95 0.81 12.70
N VAL A 45 -2.13 0.40 11.73
CA VAL A 45 -1.82 1.12 10.49
C VAL A 45 -2.28 0.27 9.32
N LEU A 46 -3.00 0.89 8.37
CA LEU A 46 -3.45 0.22 7.15
C LEU A 46 -2.89 0.92 5.93
N THR A 47 -2.34 0.17 4.99
CA THR A 47 -1.83 0.70 3.72
C THR A 47 -2.25 -0.16 2.54
N PHE A 48 -2.71 0.49 1.48
CA PHE A 48 -3.27 -0.18 0.31
C PHE A 48 -2.60 0.32 -0.97
N ARG A 49 -1.80 -0.54 -1.62
CA ARG A 49 -1.19 -0.30 -2.94
C ARG A 49 -0.25 0.91 -3.00
N ASN A 50 0.50 1.18 -1.93
CA ASN A 50 1.42 2.32 -1.86
C ASN A 50 2.90 1.92 -1.98
N VAL A 51 3.28 0.68 -1.66
CA VAL A 51 4.69 0.25 -1.53
C VAL A 51 5.49 0.52 -2.80
N HIS A 52 4.94 0.23 -3.99
CA HIS A 52 5.62 0.52 -5.26
C HIS A 52 5.90 2.02 -5.49
N GLY A 53 5.06 2.89 -4.92
CA GLY A 53 5.28 4.33 -4.95
C GLY A 53 6.47 4.75 -4.10
N TRP A 54 6.60 4.21 -2.91
CA TRP A 54 7.75 4.45 -2.02
C TRP A 54 9.05 3.86 -2.58
N ILE A 55 9.00 2.66 -3.18
CA ILE A 55 10.15 2.09 -3.91
C ILE A 55 10.64 3.07 -5.00
N ARG A 56 9.71 3.63 -5.78
CA ARG A 56 10.06 4.60 -6.83
C ARG A 56 10.74 5.85 -6.31
N SER A 57 10.40 6.29 -5.11
CA SER A 57 10.99 7.45 -4.42
C SER A 57 12.10 7.06 -3.43
N ASN A 58 12.53 5.80 -3.40
CA ASN A 58 13.56 5.28 -2.49
C ASN A 58 13.26 5.62 -1.01
N SER A 59 12.02 5.48 -0.60
CA SER A 59 11.54 5.86 0.74
C SER A 59 10.75 4.75 1.45
N GLU A 60 10.74 3.54 0.89
CA GLU A 60 9.99 2.41 1.45
C GLU A 60 10.48 2.01 2.84
N SER A 61 11.78 2.02 3.09
CA SER A 61 12.33 1.71 4.41
C SER A 61 11.86 2.72 5.47
N ASN A 62 11.85 4.01 5.11
CA ASN A 62 11.37 5.08 5.99
C ASN A 62 9.87 4.92 6.28
N ALA A 63 9.07 4.56 5.28
CA ALA A 63 7.64 4.32 5.47
C ALA A 63 7.39 3.25 6.53
N PHE A 64 8.05 2.09 6.44
CA PHE A 64 7.90 1.01 7.41
C PHE A 64 8.42 1.39 8.79
N ALA A 65 9.54 2.12 8.88
CA ALA A 65 10.06 2.63 10.16
C ALA A 65 9.09 3.61 10.85
N LEU A 66 8.47 4.50 10.09
CA LEU A 66 7.47 5.44 10.60
C LEU A 66 6.21 4.71 11.12
N PHE A 67 5.74 3.71 10.38
CA PHE A 67 4.61 2.89 10.83
C PHE A 67 4.92 2.13 12.13
N TYR A 68 6.14 1.60 12.23
CA TYR A 68 6.59 0.92 13.43
C TYR A 68 6.63 1.85 14.65
N LYS A 69 7.13 3.08 14.46
CA LYS A 69 7.16 4.11 15.51
C LYS A 69 5.75 4.52 15.98
N ALA A 70 4.81 4.70 15.05
CA ALA A 70 3.46 5.12 15.36
C ALA A 70 2.64 4.06 16.10
N LEU A 71 2.88 2.78 15.82
CA LEU A 71 2.15 1.67 16.41
C LEU A 71 2.56 1.45 17.86
N LYS A 72 1.56 1.22 18.72
CA LYS A 72 1.76 0.70 20.08
C LYS A 72 2.45 -0.67 20.04
N PRO A 73 3.18 -1.08 21.11
CA PRO A 73 3.54 -2.48 21.30
C PRO A 73 2.30 -3.39 21.15
N GLY A 74 2.42 -4.48 20.39
CA GLY A 74 1.28 -5.32 20.03
C GLY A 74 0.38 -4.79 18.92
N GLY A 75 0.62 -3.60 18.39
CA GLY A 75 -0.14 -3.01 17.28
C GLY A 75 0.07 -3.71 15.95
N VAL A 76 -0.83 -3.48 15.00
CA VAL A 76 -0.93 -4.22 13.74
C VAL A 76 -0.66 -3.32 12.54
N LEU A 77 0.17 -3.78 11.59
CA LEU A 77 0.26 -3.23 10.24
C LEU A 77 -0.48 -4.16 9.28
N GLY A 78 -1.59 -3.69 8.71
CA GLY A 78 -2.31 -4.34 7.61
C GLY A 78 -1.86 -3.78 6.26
N LEU A 79 -1.48 -4.66 5.34
CA LEU A 79 -0.93 -4.26 4.05
C LEU A 79 -1.56 -5.03 2.91
N VAL A 80 -2.01 -4.30 1.87
CA VAL A 80 -2.40 -4.87 0.57
C VAL A 80 -1.53 -4.25 -0.51
N GLN A 81 -0.92 -5.10 -1.35
CA GLN A 81 -0.05 -4.65 -2.45
C GLN A 81 -0.18 -5.61 -3.65
N HIS A 82 -0.07 -5.06 -4.87
CA HIS A 82 0.03 -5.83 -6.09
C HIS A 82 1.23 -6.78 -6.01
N ARG A 83 1.00 -8.08 -6.22
CA ARG A 83 2.00 -9.13 -5.99
C ARG A 83 2.75 -9.48 -7.28
N ALA A 84 4.06 -9.31 -7.28
CA ALA A 84 4.94 -9.68 -8.37
C ALA A 84 5.15 -11.20 -8.49
N LYS A 85 5.69 -11.61 -9.64
CA LYS A 85 6.35 -12.92 -9.76
C LYS A 85 7.61 -12.97 -8.89
N PRO A 86 8.05 -14.16 -8.44
CA PRO A 86 9.35 -14.31 -7.78
C PRO A 86 10.51 -13.77 -8.64
N GLY A 87 11.56 -13.25 -8.00
CA GLY A 87 12.79 -12.82 -8.66
C GLY A 87 12.72 -11.49 -9.42
N VAL A 88 11.63 -10.73 -9.30
CA VAL A 88 11.51 -9.40 -9.92
C VAL A 88 12.45 -8.40 -9.25
N SER A 89 13.19 -7.61 -10.05
CA SER A 89 14.10 -6.58 -9.53
C SER A 89 13.35 -5.42 -8.87
N VAL A 90 13.99 -4.76 -7.89
CA VAL A 90 13.43 -3.60 -7.17
C VAL A 90 13.05 -2.48 -8.14
N GLU A 91 13.89 -2.23 -9.17
CA GLU A 91 13.60 -1.24 -10.20
C GLU A 91 12.30 -1.57 -10.94
N SER A 92 12.10 -2.83 -11.33
CA SER A 92 10.88 -3.29 -11.98
C SER A 92 9.66 -3.14 -11.09
N MET A 93 9.78 -3.42 -9.77
CA MET A 93 8.70 -3.25 -8.81
C MET A 93 8.18 -1.81 -8.80
N GLY A 94 9.08 -0.81 -8.78
CA GLY A 94 8.72 0.60 -8.85
C GLY A 94 8.07 1.00 -10.17
N LYS A 95 8.52 0.42 -11.29
CA LYS A 95 8.01 0.74 -12.64
C LYS A 95 6.65 0.11 -12.92
N THR A 96 6.48 -1.17 -12.57
CA THR A 96 5.28 -1.95 -12.94
C THR A 96 4.18 -1.90 -11.90
N GLY A 97 4.50 -1.53 -10.66
CA GLY A 97 3.59 -1.56 -9.52
C GLY A 97 3.46 -2.93 -8.84
N TYR A 98 3.96 -3.99 -9.46
CA TYR A 98 4.02 -5.34 -8.88
C TYR A 98 5.22 -5.46 -7.95
N VAL A 99 5.00 -5.79 -6.68
CA VAL A 99 6.04 -5.89 -5.64
C VAL A 99 6.13 -7.33 -5.15
N SER A 100 7.35 -7.87 -4.97
CA SER A 100 7.51 -9.22 -4.44
C SER A 100 7.09 -9.29 -2.97
N GLN A 101 6.43 -10.38 -2.60
CA GLN A 101 5.97 -10.57 -1.22
C GLN A 101 7.17 -10.72 -0.28
N GLU A 102 8.22 -11.43 -0.71
CA GLU A 102 9.45 -11.57 0.08
C GLU A 102 10.10 -10.21 0.35
N TYR A 103 10.10 -9.31 -0.63
CA TYR A 103 10.64 -7.95 -0.46
C TYR A 103 9.87 -7.17 0.60
N VAL A 104 8.53 -7.20 0.54
CA VAL A 104 7.67 -6.55 1.55
C VAL A 104 7.89 -7.13 2.94
N VAL A 105 7.96 -8.46 3.05
CA VAL A 105 8.23 -9.14 4.32
C VAL A 105 9.61 -8.78 4.85
N GLY A 106 10.61 -8.67 3.97
CA GLY A 106 11.97 -8.23 4.31
C GLY A 106 12.00 -6.80 4.87
N LEU A 107 11.30 -5.85 4.21
CA LEU A 107 11.16 -4.47 4.69
C LEU A 107 10.51 -4.39 6.07
N ALA A 108 9.41 -5.12 6.25
CA ALA A 108 8.70 -5.16 7.52
C ALA A 108 9.57 -5.74 8.65
N LYS A 109 10.25 -6.86 8.40
CA LYS A 109 11.19 -7.46 9.37
C LYS A 109 12.32 -6.51 9.73
N LYS A 110 12.90 -5.82 8.75
CA LYS A 110 13.97 -4.84 8.96
C LYS A 110 13.51 -3.67 9.83
N ALA A 111 12.25 -3.28 9.77
CA ALA A 111 11.66 -2.27 10.64
C ALA A 111 11.31 -2.80 12.05
N GLY A 112 11.37 -4.12 12.29
CA GLY A 112 11.08 -4.75 13.57
C GLY A 112 9.75 -5.51 13.64
N PHE A 113 8.98 -5.56 12.56
CA PHE A 113 7.71 -6.31 12.52
C PHE A 113 7.91 -7.82 12.40
N VAL A 114 6.91 -8.56 12.90
CA VAL A 114 6.76 -10.00 12.66
C VAL A 114 5.56 -10.23 11.74
N LEU A 115 5.74 -11.04 10.68
CA LEU A 115 4.63 -11.49 9.85
C LEU A 115 3.74 -12.42 10.67
N GLU A 116 2.48 -12.05 10.87
CA GLU A 116 1.53 -12.81 11.69
C GLU A 116 0.56 -13.63 10.84
N ALA A 117 0.12 -13.08 9.70
CA ALA A 117 -0.81 -13.77 8.81
C ALA A 117 -0.71 -13.26 7.38
N SER A 118 -1.11 -14.10 6.44
CA SER A 118 -1.36 -13.76 5.04
C SER A 118 -2.75 -14.26 4.62
N SER A 119 -3.34 -13.62 3.62
CA SER A 119 -4.64 -14.01 3.05
C SER A 119 -4.62 -13.88 1.53
N GLU A 120 -5.26 -14.81 0.88
CA GLU A 120 -5.45 -14.83 -0.58
C GLU A 120 -6.78 -14.20 -1.03
N ILE A 121 -7.48 -13.49 -0.14
CA ILE A 121 -8.79 -12.86 -0.43
C ILE A 121 -8.73 -11.87 -1.61
N ASN A 122 -7.57 -11.30 -1.89
CA ASN A 122 -7.32 -10.39 -3.01
C ASN A 122 -6.46 -11.03 -4.12
N ALA A 123 -6.30 -12.35 -4.11
CA ALA A 123 -5.57 -13.05 -5.16
C ALA A 123 -6.37 -13.09 -6.46
N ASN A 124 -5.65 -13.02 -7.58
CA ASN A 124 -6.23 -13.20 -8.90
C ASN A 124 -5.31 -14.07 -9.76
N ALA A 125 -5.66 -15.32 -9.96
CA ALA A 125 -4.90 -16.27 -10.75
C ALA A 125 -4.87 -15.94 -12.27
N LEU A 126 -5.80 -15.11 -12.75
CA LEU A 126 -5.84 -14.68 -14.16
C LEU A 126 -4.82 -13.57 -14.46
N ASP A 127 -4.31 -12.90 -13.42
CA ASP A 127 -3.31 -11.87 -13.59
C ASP A 127 -1.92 -12.46 -13.83
N THR A 128 -1.44 -12.39 -15.08
CA THR A 128 -0.13 -12.92 -15.50
C THR A 128 1.05 -12.04 -15.09
N LYS A 129 0.80 -10.81 -14.60
CA LYS A 129 1.80 -9.89 -13.99
C LYS A 129 2.88 -9.37 -14.96
N ASP A 130 2.67 -9.51 -16.25
CA ASP A 130 3.61 -9.11 -17.33
C ASP A 130 2.99 -8.15 -18.34
N HIS A 131 1.99 -7.41 -17.91
CA HIS A 131 1.23 -6.48 -18.74
C HIS A 131 2.07 -5.26 -19.18
N PRO A 132 1.80 -4.69 -20.40
CA PRO A 132 2.63 -3.64 -21.03
C PRO A 132 2.81 -2.37 -20.18
N LYS A 133 1.83 -2.02 -19.35
CA LYS A 133 1.90 -0.87 -18.42
C LYS A 133 1.84 -1.31 -16.96
N GLY A 134 2.30 -2.54 -16.66
CA GLY A 134 2.21 -3.11 -15.33
C GLY A 134 0.77 -3.19 -14.83
N VAL A 135 0.56 -3.01 -13.53
CA VAL A 135 -0.76 -3.08 -12.89
C VAL A 135 -1.79 -2.11 -13.49
N TRP A 136 -1.34 -1.03 -14.09
CA TRP A 136 -2.24 -0.01 -14.68
C TRP A 136 -2.81 -0.41 -16.03
N THR A 137 -2.38 -1.52 -16.61
CA THR A 137 -3.03 -2.13 -17.79
C THR A 137 -4.40 -2.68 -17.43
N LEU A 138 -4.55 -3.18 -16.21
CA LEU A 138 -5.76 -3.80 -15.68
C LEU A 138 -6.77 -2.78 -15.13
N PRO A 139 -8.02 -3.20 -14.88
CA PRO A 139 -9.00 -2.40 -14.13
C PRO A 139 -8.46 -1.96 -12.75
N PRO A 140 -8.93 -0.82 -12.25
CA PRO A 140 -9.88 0.11 -12.86
C PRO A 140 -9.24 1.12 -13.82
N VAL A 141 -7.91 1.12 -13.97
CA VAL A 141 -7.18 2.16 -14.72
C VAL A 141 -7.30 1.96 -16.24
N LEU A 142 -7.12 0.74 -16.75
CA LEU A 142 -7.16 0.39 -18.17
C LEU A 142 -6.34 1.37 -19.04
N ARG A 143 -5.06 1.55 -18.69
CA ARG A 143 -4.18 2.60 -19.23
C ARG A 143 -3.96 2.52 -20.75
N LEU A 144 -4.24 1.38 -21.38
CA LEU A 144 -4.18 1.23 -22.83
C LEU A 144 -5.45 1.72 -23.55
N GLY A 145 -6.43 2.25 -22.82
CA GLY A 145 -7.69 2.74 -23.42
C GLY A 145 -8.49 1.61 -24.02
N ASP A 146 -8.74 1.69 -25.34
CA ASP A 146 -9.55 0.70 -26.05
C ASP A 146 -8.73 -0.49 -26.57
N GLU A 147 -7.38 -0.41 -26.52
CA GLU A 147 -6.51 -1.50 -26.95
C GLU A 147 -6.70 -2.73 -26.06
N ASN A 148 -7.21 -3.81 -26.66
CA ASN A 148 -7.51 -5.08 -25.97
C ASN A 148 -8.36 -4.92 -24.67
N ARG A 149 -9.19 -3.88 -24.60
CA ARG A 149 -9.95 -3.52 -23.40
C ARG A 149 -10.79 -4.68 -22.86
N ALA A 150 -11.50 -5.40 -23.74
CA ALA A 150 -12.31 -6.53 -23.33
C ALA A 150 -11.48 -7.64 -22.66
N PHE A 151 -10.29 -7.93 -23.21
CA PHE A 151 -9.37 -8.91 -22.65
C PHE A 151 -8.87 -8.47 -21.26
N TYR A 152 -8.38 -7.23 -21.11
CA TYR A 152 -7.89 -6.77 -19.80
C TYR A 152 -9.03 -6.64 -18.77
N THR A 153 -10.23 -6.30 -19.22
CA THR A 153 -11.42 -6.29 -18.34
C THR A 153 -11.79 -7.70 -17.86
N SER A 154 -11.65 -8.71 -18.71
CA SER A 154 -11.95 -10.11 -18.34
C SER A 154 -10.96 -10.69 -17.32
N ILE A 155 -9.70 -10.19 -17.28
CA ILE A 155 -8.75 -10.55 -16.22
C ILE A 155 -9.21 -10.01 -14.87
N GLY A 156 -9.82 -8.82 -14.86
CA GLY A 156 -10.20 -8.13 -13.63
C GLY A 156 -9.06 -7.33 -13.00
N GLU A 157 -9.15 -7.05 -11.71
CA GLU A 157 -8.09 -6.34 -10.99
C GLU A 157 -6.85 -7.23 -10.77
N SER A 158 -5.70 -6.60 -10.57
CA SER A 158 -4.42 -7.29 -10.35
C SER A 158 -4.45 -8.25 -9.16
N ASP A 159 -3.62 -9.28 -9.23
CA ASP A 159 -3.30 -10.15 -8.10
C ASP A 159 -2.65 -9.35 -6.96
N ARG A 160 -3.13 -9.52 -5.73
CA ARG A 160 -2.65 -8.75 -4.57
C ARG A 160 -2.41 -9.67 -3.37
N MET A 161 -1.24 -9.50 -2.75
CA MET A 161 -0.98 -10.02 -1.42
C MET A 161 -1.76 -9.21 -0.38
N THR A 162 -2.23 -9.87 0.66
CA THR A 162 -2.84 -9.25 1.85
C THR A 162 -2.10 -9.79 3.06
N LEU A 163 -1.38 -8.91 3.77
CA LEU A 163 -0.46 -9.29 4.84
C LEU A 163 -0.82 -8.56 6.13
N ARG A 164 -0.68 -9.27 7.25
CA ARG A 164 -0.79 -8.71 8.60
C ARG A 164 0.52 -8.91 9.34
N PHE A 165 1.10 -7.80 9.77
CA PHE A 165 2.30 -7.79 10.59
C PHE A 165 1.98 -7.28 11.99
N ARG A 166 2.74 -7.73 12.97
CA ARG A 166 2.62 -7.29 14.36
C ARG A 166 3.89 -6.61 14.83
N LYS A 167 3.75 -5.47 15.52
CA LYS A 167 4.81 -4.93 16.36
C LYS A 167 4.89 -5.79 17.62
N PRO A 168 6.04 -6.41 17.95
CA PRO A 168 6.17 -7.20 19.17
C PRO A 168 5.77 -6.42 20.42
N GLN A 169 5.26 -7.12 21.42
CA GLN A 169 5.17 -6.64 22.80
C GLN A 169 6.55 -6.81 23.42
N ILE A 170 7.17 -5.72 23.81
CA ILE A 170 8.46 -5.74 24.52
C ILE A 170 8.15 -5.61 26.01
#